data_c8fc951034b3ee1428eeeef96425b846
#
_entry.id   c8fc951034b3ee1428eeeef96425b846
#
_cell.length_a   1.000
_cell.length_b   1.000
_cell.length_c   1.000
_cell.angle_alpha   90.00
_cell.angle_beta   90.00
_cell.angle_gamma   90.00
#
_symmetry.space_group_name_H-M   'P 1'
#
loop_
_entity.id
_entity.type
_entity.pdbx_description
1 polymer ?
#
loop_
_entity_poly.entity_id
_entity_poly.type
_entity_poly.pdbx_seq_one_letter_code
_entity_poly.pdbx_strand_id
1 'polypeptide(L)'
;LKSGKTGSELAMTKFREKYRNNDVLLIDDIQFIIGKESTQEEFFHTFNHLHVSGKQIIISSDKPPKDIETLEARLRTRFEWGLIADISSPDYETRMAILRKKEELDGLEKYHIPDDVMQYIANNIKPNIRELEGSLNKLIALSNLENKPIDIPLAAEALKDMISPDDNRTVTPELILDIVSE
;
A
#
# COMPACT_ATOMS: atom_id res chain seq x y z
N LEU A 1 11.66 4.94 -50.29
CA LEU A 1 12.21 4.02 -49.28
C LEU A 1 11.49 4.25 -47.98
N LYS A 2 10.47 3.40 -47.67
CA LYS A 2 9.84 3.38 -46.34
C LYS A 2 10.80 2.71 -45.37
N SER A 3 11.50 3.49 -44.55
CA SER A 3 12.21 2.98 -43.38
C SER A 3 11.21 2.27 -42.47
N GLY A 4 11.22 0.97 -42.40
CA GLY A 4 10.41 0.21 -41.45
C GLY A 4 10.88 0.57 -40.02
N LYS A 5 9.95 1.03 -39.18
CA LYS A 5 10.24 1.26 -37.75
C LYS A 5 10.73 -0.06 -37.15
N THR A 6 11.78 0.01 -36.32
CA THR A 6 12.23 -1.15 -35.55
C THR A 6 11.14 -1.61 -34.59
N GLY A 7 11.15 -2.88 -34.17
CA GLY A 7 10.15 -3.41 -33.25
C GLY A 7 10.04 -2.58 -31.95
N SER A 8 11.16 -2.03 -31.49
CA SER A 8 11.23 -1.14 -30.32
C SER A 8 10.51 0.21 -30.56
N GLU A 9 10.72 0.86 -31.73
CA GLU A 9 10.07 2.11 -32.09
C GLU A 9 8.54 1.94 -32.22
N LEU A 10 8.09 0.79 -32.74
CA LEU A 10 6.67 0.48 -32.83
C LEU A 10 6.05 0.27 -31.44
N ALA A 11 6.76 -0.40 -30.54
CA ALA A 11 6.32 -0.59 -29.15
C ALA A 11 6.19 0.75 -28.41
N MET A 12 7.17 1.65 -28.56
CA MET A 12 7.14 2.99 -27.98
C MET A 12 6.00 3.86 -28.56
N THR A 13 5.74 3.76 -29.84
CA THR A 13 4.61 4.47 -30.47
C THR A 13 3.29 4.00 -29.88
N LYS A 14 3.05 2.70 -29.78
CA LYS A 14 1.86 2.13 -29.16
C LYS A 14 1.72 2.51 -27.68
N PHE A 15 2.84 2.53 -26.95
CA PHE A 15 2.85 2.99 -25.57
C PHE A 15 2.38 4.44 -25.45
N ARG A 16 2.93 5.35 -26.26
CA ARG A 16 2.55 6.76 -26.28
C ARG A 16 1.08 6.96 -26.66
N GLU A 17 0.61 6.28 -27.68
CA GLU A 17 -0.80 6.31 -28.09
C GLU A 17 -1.73 5.84 -26.97
N LYS A 18 -1.35 4.78 -26.26
CA LYS A 18 -2.14 4.22 -25.15
C LYS A 18 -2.25 5.17 -23.97
N TYR A 19 -1.15 5.80 -23.57
CA TYR A 19 -1.11 6.55 -22.31
C TYR A 19 -1.27 8.06 -22.45
N ARG A 20 -1.01 8.64 -23.61
CA ARG A 20 -1.12 10.09 -23.83
C ARG A 20 -2.50 10.55 -24.31
N ASN A 21 -3.39 9.64 -24.66
CA ASN A 21 -4.73 9.95 -25.16
C ASN A 21 -5.84 9.72 -24.10
N ASN A 22 -5.48 9.51 -22.85
CA ASN A 22 -6.45 9.30 -21.78
C ASN A 22 -6.90 10.64 -21.17
N ASP A 23 -8.14 10.70 -20.69
CA ASP A 23 -8.65 11.84 -19.95
C ASP A 23 -8.18 11.82 -18.49
N VAL A 24 -7.94 10.63 -17.96
CA VAL A 24 -7.41 10.40 -16.61
C VAL A 24 -6.30 9.36 -16.68
N LEU A 25 -5.16 9.66 -16.09
CA LEU A 25 -4.03 8.74 -15.91
C LEU A 25 -3.83 8.47 -14.42
N LEU A 26 -3.98 7.21 -14.03
CA LEU A 26 -3.70 6.72 -12.68
C LEU A 26 -2.38 5.96 -12.69
N ILE A 27 -1.46 6.35 -11.84
CA ILE A 27 -0.16 5.67 -11.65
C ILE A 27 -0.06 5.24 -10.20
N ASP A 28 0.05 3.95 -9.99
CA ASP A 28 0.27 3.40 -8.67
C ASP A 28 1.76 3.12 -8.47
N ASP A 29 2.23 3.38 -7.25
CA ASP A 29 3.61 3.08 -6.82
C ASP A 29 4.69 3.69 -7.75
N ILE A 30 4.67 5.01 -7.95
CA ILE A 30 5.61 5.71 -8.85
C ILE A 30 7.09 5.44 -8.50
N GLN A 31 7.40 5.06 -7.26
CA GLN A 31 8.76 4.71 -6.85
C GLN A 31 9.37 3.57 -7.66
N PHE A 32 8.60 2.74 -8.34
CA PHE A 32 9.13 1.67 -9.20
C PHE A 32 9.84 2.15 -10.47
N ILE A 33 9.70 3.44 -10.84
CA ILE A 33 10.48 4.02 -11.94
C ILE A 33 11.82 4.61 -11.46
N ILE A 34 12.08 4.65 -10.16
CA ILE A 34 13.31 5.16 -9.57
C ILE A 34 14.51 4.35 -10.07
N GLY A 35 15.59 5.06 -10.42
CA GLY A 35 16.81 4.43 -10.98
C GLY A 35 16.68 3.96 -12.43
N LYS A 36 15.53 4.19 -13.11
CA LYS A 36 15.30 3.83 -14.50
C LYS A 36 15.21 5.10 -15.36
N GLU A 37 16.34 5.70 -15.69
CA GLU A 37 16.42 7.01 -16.37
C GLU A 37 15.55 7.09 -17.63
N SER A 38 15.66 6.10 -18.54
CA SER A 38 14.86 6.10 -19.78
C SER A 38 13.34 6.02 -19.52
N THR A 39 12.94 5.35 -18.44
CA THR A 39 11.53 5.27 -18.04
C THR A 39 11.07 6.59 -17.42
N GLN A 40 11.90 7.23 -16.60
CA GLN A 40 11.60 8.54 -16.04
C GLN A 40 11.48 9.60 -17.14
N GLU A 41 12.35 9.56 -18.15
CA GLU A 41 12.28 10.46 -19.29
C GLU A 41 10.98 10.30 -20.08
N GLU A 42 10.60 9.08 -20.45
CA GLU A 42 9.35 8.81 -21.18
C GLU A 42 8.12 9.17 -20.33
N PHE A 43 8.19 8.92 -19.05
CA PHE A 43 7.13 9.32 -18.13
C PHE A 43 7.02 10.84 -18.03
N PHE A 44 8.12 11.56 -17.94
CA PHE A 44 8.13 13.02 -17.95
C PHE A 44 7.44 13.60 -19.19
N HIS A 45 7.75 13.06 -20.37
CA HIS A 45 7.08 13.49 -21.60
C HIS A 45 5.60 13.17 -21.63
N THR A 46 5.21 12.02 -21.09
CA THR A 46 3.79 11.64 -21.00
C THR A 46 3.05 12.52 -20.00
N PHE A 47 3.63 12.79 -18.84
CA PHE A 47 3.09 13.71 -17.84
C PHE A 47 2.88 15.12 -18.44
N ASN A 48 3.90 15.69 -19.08
CA ASN A 48 3.81 17.02 -19.68
C ASN A 48 2.72 17.08 -20.78
N HIS A 49 2.61 16.06 -21.62
CA HIS A 49 1.60 16.01 -22.66
C HIS A 49 0.20 16.07 -22.06
N LEU A 50 -0.08 15.24 -21.07
CA LEU A 50 -1.38 15.20 -20.38
C LEU A 50 -1.67 16.50 -19.62
N HIS A 51 -0.69 17.01 -18.89
CA HIS A 51 -0.82 18.23 -18.12
C HIS A 51 -1.14 19.45 -19.00
N VAL A 52 -0.42 19.64 -20.11
CA VAL A 52 -0.67 20.74 -21.07
C VAL A 52 -2.03 20.57 -21.73
N SER A 53 -2.48 19.35 -21.94
CA SER A 53 -3.82 19.03 -22.50
C SER A 53 -4.95 19.15 -21.47
N GLY A 54 -4.67 19.59 -20.23
CA GLY A 54 -5.67 19.74 -19.17
C GLY A 54 -6.26 18.43 -18.67
N LYS A 55 -5.52 17.31 -18.83
CA LYS A 55 -5.96 15.99 -18.40
C LYS A 55 -5.62 15.75 -16.93
N GLN A 56 -6.42 14.90 -16.25
CA GLN A 56 -6.19 14.56 -14.85
C GLN A 56 -5.09 13.51 -14.72
N ILE A 57 -4.17 13.74 -13.78
CA ILE A 57 -3.13 12.77 -13.41
C ILE A 57 -3.22 12.53 -11.91
N ILE A 58 -3.24 11.28 -11.49
CA ILE A 58 -3.24 10.85 -10.09
C ILE A 58 -2.09 9.88 -9.91
N ILE A 59 -1.24 10.14 -8.92
CA ILE A 59 -0.03 9.36 -8.67
C ILE A 59 -0.02 8.94 -7.19
N SER A 60 0.21 7.66 -6.91
CA SER A 60 0.51 7.20 -5.56
C SER A 60 2.01 6.98 -5.37
N SER A 61 2.48 7.09 -4.13
CA SER A 61 3.87 6.85 -3.73
C SER A 61 3.93 6.50 -2.25
N ASP A 62 4.91 5.70 -1.86
CA ASP A 62 5.25 5.41 -0.46
C ASP A 62 6.01 6.56 0.23
N LYS A 63 6.48 7.55 -0.55
CA LYS A 63 7.22 8.73 -0.07
C LYS A 63 6.77 9.99 -0.77
N PRO A 64 6.80 11.13 -0.09
CA PRO A 64 6.57 12.41 -0.74
C PRO A 64 7.68 12.71 -1.78
N PRO A 65 7.40 13.49 -2.82
CA PRO A 65 8.35 13.74 -3.92
C PRO A 65 9.73 14.23 -3.48
N LYS A 66 9.80 15.02 -2.40
CA LYS A 66 11.05 15.56 -1.84
C LYS A 66 11.98 14.47 -1.27
N ASP A 67 11.42 13.35 -0.79
CA ASP A 67 12.14 12.27 -0.12
C ASP A 67 12.52 11.13 -1.10
N ILE A 68 12.18 11.27 -2.39
CA ILE A 68 12.58 10.34 -3.44
C ILE A 68 13.96 10.77 -3.98
N GLU A 69 15.03 10.14 -3.47
CA GLU A 69 16.42 10.57 -3.72
C GLU A 69 16.82 10.61 -5.19
N THR A 70 16.45 9.60 -5.98
CA THR A 70 16.86 9.44 -7.39
C THR A 70 15.78 9.85 -8.40
N LEU A 71 14.76 10.60 -7.93
CA LEU A 71 13.79 11.21 -8.83
C LEU A 71 14.40 12.42 -9.53
N GLU A 72 14.30 12.47 -10.85
CA GLU A 72 14.77 13.62 -11.61
C GLU A 72 14.12 14.92 -11.12
N ALA A 73 14.94 15.98 -10.96
CA ALA A 73 14.50 17.27 -10.42
C ALA A 73 13.28 17.85 -11.17
N ARG A 74 13.24 17.66 -12.50
CA ARG A 74 12.11 18.12 -13.33
C ARG A 74 10.80 17.38 -13.03
N LEU A 75 10.85 16.07 -12.71
CA LEU A 75 9.67 15.29 -12.28
C LEU A 75 9.26 15.69 -10.87
N ARG A 76 10.21 15.84 -9.97
CA ARG A 76 9.95 16.27 -8.58
C ARG A 76 9.18 17.60 -8.57
N THR A 77 9.66 18.60 -9.29
CA THR A 77 8.99 19.91 -9.40
C THR A 77 7.56 19.77 -9.94
N ARG A 78 7.32 18.87 -10.90
CA ARG A 78 5.98 18.63 -11.46
C ARG A 78 5.04 17.99 -10.44
N PHE A 79 5.53 17.04 -9.66
CA PHE A 79 4.72 16.39 -8.62
C PHE A 79 4.37 17.36 -7.48
N GLU A 80 5.31 18.23 -7.12
CA GLU A 80 5.11 19.26 -6.09
C GLU A 80 4.14 20.38 -6.52
N TRP A 81 3.92 20.60 -7.81
CA TRP A 81 2.93 21.57 -8.31
C TRP A 81 1.49 21.11 -8.12
N GLY A 82 1.27 19.81 -7.94
CA GLY A 82 -0.05 19.22 -7.74
C GLY A 82 -0.54 19.33 -6.30
N LEU A 83 -1.75 18.83 -6.07
CA LEU A 83 -2.25 18.59 -4.73
C LEU A 83 -1.56 17.35 -4.17
N ILE A 84 -0.81 17.51 -3.09
CA ILE A 84 -0.25 16.41 -2.33
C ILE A 84 -1.19 16.11 -1.15
N ALA A 85 -1.74 14.90 -1.13
CA ALA A 85 -2.56 14.39 -0.05
C ALA A 85 -1.80 13.29 0.69
N ASP A 86 -1.64 13.44 1.99
CA ASP A 86 -1.05 12.43 2.85
C ASP A 86 -2.11 11.42 3.32
N ILE A 87 -1.77 10.13 3.27
CA ILE A 87 -2.59 9.04 3.78
C ILE A 87 -1.85 8.42 4.94
N SER A 88 -2.20 8.86 6.15
CA SER A 88 -1.59 8.38 7.38
C SER A 88 -2.05 6.96 7.74
N SER A 89 -1.27 6.30 8.60
CA SER A 89 -1.67 5.02 9.19
C SER A 89 -2.98 5.18 9.97
N PRO A 90 -3.91 4.21 9.87
CA PRO A 90 -5.21 4.29 10.54
C PRO A 90 -5.06 4.20 12.07
N ASP A 91 -5.79 5.06 12.78
CA ASP A 91 -5.97 4.96 14.23
C ASP A 91 -6.85 3.75 14.62
N TYR A 92 -7.07 3.54 15.91
CA TYR A 92 -7.84 2.39 16.40
C TYR A 92 -9.28 2.38 15.85
N GLU A 93 -9.98 3.50 15.90
CA GLU A 93 -11.36 3.65 15.41
C GLU A 93 -11.44 3.36 13.92
N THR A 94 -10.52 3.90 13.16
CA THR A 94 -10.43 3.65 11.71
C THR A 94 -10.13 2.19 11.42
N ARG A 95 -9.24 1.53 12.18
CA ARG A 95 -8.95 0.09 12.04
C ARG A 95 -10.20 -0.77 12.30
N MET A 96 -10.96 -0.45 13.35
CA MET A 96 -12.23 -1.12 13.63
C MET A 96 -13.23 -0.93 12.49
N ALA A 97 -13.36 0.28 11.96
CA ALA A 97 -14.24 0.57 10.84
C ALA A 97 -13.83 -0.18 9.56
N ILE A 98 -12.51 -0.28 9.29
CA ILE A 98 -11.97 -1.06 8.16
C ILE A 98 -12.31 -2.54 8.31
N LEU A 99 -12.08 -3.14 9.49
CA LEU A 99 -12.38 -4.54 9.75
C LEU A 99 -13.88 -4.85 9.56
N ARG A 100 -14.76 -4.00 10.08
CA ARG A 100 -16.21 -4.15 9.90
C ARG A 100 -16.63 -3.99 8.45
N LYS A 101 -16.07 -2.99 7.75
CA LYS A 101 -16.37 -2.79 6.34
C LYS A 101 -15.89 -3.96 5.48
N LYS A 102 -14.76 -4.55 5.83
CA LYS A 102 -14.23 -5.73 5.15
C LYS A 102 -15.10 -6.95 5.40
N GLU A 103 -15.57 -7.16 6.63
CA GLU A 103 -16.53 -8.20 6.97
C GLU A 103 -17.80 -8.12 6.08
N GLU A 104 -18.37 -6.91 5.95
CA GLU A 104 -19.54 -6.66 5.10
C GLU A 104 -19.25 -6.92 3.61
N LEU A 105 -18.17 -6.31 3.07
CA LEU A 105 -17.86 -6.39 1.64
C LEU A 105 -17.53 -7.79 1.14
N ASP A 106 -16.87 -8.59 1.97
CA ASP A 106 -16.46 -9.96 1.62
C ASP A 106 -17.53 -10.99 2.00
N GLY A 107 -18.69 -10.56 2.52
CA GLY A 107 -19.79 -11.45 2.94
C GLY A 107 -19.38 -12.39 4.07
N LEU A 108 -18.60 -11.86 5.01
CA LEU A 108 -18.05 -12.63 6.14
C LEU A 108 -18.97 -12.65 7.36
N GLU A 109 -20.13 -11.96 7.33
CA GLU A 109 -21.10 -11.91 8.41
C GLU A 109 -21.59 -13.30 8.82
N LYS A 110 -21.56 -14.26 7.91
CA LYS A 110 -21.89 -15.67 8.18
C LYS A 110 -20.99 -16.33 9.23
N TYR A 111 -19.80 -15.79 9.45
CA TYR A 111 -18.86 -16.30 10.47
C TYR A 111 -19.12 -15.72 11.85
N HIS A 112 -20.01 -14.70 11.97
CA HIS A 112 -20.36 -14.07 13.24
C HIS A 112 -19.14 -13.70 14.08
N ILE A 113 -18.21 -12.91 13.50
CA ILE A 113 -16.97 -12.51 14.18
C ILE A 113 -17.32 -11.62 15.37
N PRO A 114 -17.02 -12.03 16.62
CA PRO A 114 -17.35 -11.24 17.80
C PRO A 114 -16.61 -9.89 17.86
N ASP A 115 -17.21 -8.90 18.52
CA ASP A 115 -16.61 -7.56 18.67
C ASP A 115 -15.27 -7.60 19.40
N ASP A 116 -15.12 -8.42 20.41
CA ASP A 116 -13.89 -8.57 21.18
C ASP A 116 -12.74 -9.15 20.32
N VAL A 117 -13.05 -10.02 19.37
CA VAL A 117 -12.08 -10.54 18.39
C VAL A 117 -11.65 -9.43 17.42
N MET A 118 -12.60 -8.61 16.93
CA MET A 118 -12.26 -7.45 16.10
C MET A 118 -11.40 -6.45 16.85
N GLN A 119 -11.71 -6.19 18.12
CA GLN A 119 -10.88 -5.34 18.99
C GLN A 119 -9.48 -5.94 19.21
N TYR A 120 -9.41 -7.25 19.41
CA TYR A 120 -8.14 -7.95 19.54
C TYR A 120 -7.26 -7.76 18.31
N ILE A 121 -7.81 -7.94 17.10
CA ILE A 121 -7.11 -7.69 15.84
C ILE A 121 -6.66 -6.23 15.75
N ALA A 122 -7.58 -5.28 15.97
CA ALA A 122 -7.29 -3.86 15.86
C ALA A 122 -6.20 -3.36 16.82
N ASN A 123 -6.06 -3.99 17.99
CA ASN A 123 -5.05 -3.63 19.00
C ASN A 123 -3.69 -4.27 18.75
N ASN A 124 -3.64 -5.48 18.22
CA ASN A 124 -2.41 -6.28 18.19
C ASN A 124 -1.77 -6.37 16.80
N ILE A 125 -2.51 -6.11 15.71
CA ILE A 125 -1.96 -6.12 14.36
C ILE A 125 -1.42 -4.73 14.01
N LYS A 126 -0.29 -4.69 13.30
CA LYS A 126 0.30 -3.42 12.83
C LYS A 126 -0.73 -2.58 12.07
N PRO A 127 -0.65 -1.25 12.14
CA PRO A 127 -1.59 -0.34 11.47
C PRO A 127 -1.38 -0.30 9.95
N ASN A 128 -1.44 -1.46 9.32
CA ASN A 128 -1.34 -1.70 7.89
C ASN A 128 -2.62 -2.40 7.42
N ILE A 129 -3.34 -1.79 6.48
CA ILE A 129 -4.64 -2.29 6.01
C ILE A 129 -4.51 -3.71 5.44
N ARG A 130 -3.43 -4.01 4.69
CA ARG A 130 -3.19 -5.34 4.13
C ARG A 130 -3.00 -6.41 5.23
N GLU A 131 -2.34 -6.04 6.33
CA GLU A 131 -2.19 -6.94 7.47
C GLU A 131 -3.50 -7.13 8.24
N LEU A 132 -4.32 -6.08 8.39
CA LEU A 132 -5.65 -6.18 8.98
C LEU A 132 -6.56 -7.11 8.15
N GLU A 133 -6.59 -6.94 6.83
CA GLU A 133 -7.35 -7.82 5.93
C GLU A 133 -6.80 -9.25 5.95
N GLY A 134 -5.46 -9.40 5.93
CA GLY A 134 -4.80 -10.69 6.03
C GLY A 134 -5.11 -11.42 7.33
N SER A 135 -5.23 -10.69 8.44
CA SER A 135 -5.58 -11.27 9.75
C SER A 135 -6.98 -11.86 9.77
N LEU A 136 -7.98 -11.17 9.19
CA LEU A 136 -9.34 -11.70 9.04
C LEU A 136 -9.35 -12.98 8.20
N ASN A 137 -8.69 -12.96 7.05
CA ASN A 137 -8.63 -14.11 6.16
C ASN A 137 -7.97 -15.33 6.84
N LYS A 138 -6.89 -15.10 7.59
CA LYS A 138 -6.16 -16.14 8.31
C LYS A 138 -7.01 -16.74 9.43
N LEU A 139 -7.71 -15.91 10.19
CA LEU A 139 -8.62 -16.32 11.25
C LEU A 139 -9.76 -17.19 10.72
N ILE A 140 -10.40 -16.76 9.63
CA ILE A 140 -11.48 -17.49 8.98
C ILE A 140 -10.97 -18.83 8.42
N ALA A 141 -9.81 -18.83 7.79
CA ALA A 141 -9.20 -20.05 7.26
C ALA A 141 -8.96 -21.09 8.38
N LEU A 142 -8.43 -20.65 9.53
CA LEU A 142 -8.18 -21.53 10.68
C LEU A 142 -9.51 -22.03 11.29
N SER A 143 -10.50 -21.16 11.47
CA SER A 143 -11.85 -21.53 11.94
C SER A 143 -12.47 -22.61 11.07
N ASN A 144 -12.39 -22.46 9.74
CA ASN A 144 -12.90 -23.46 8.80
C ASN A 144 -12.10 -24.77 8.84
N LEU A 145 -10.77 -24.70 8.94
CA LEU A 145 -9.90 -25.88 8.98
C LEU A 145 -10.14 -26.74 10.22
N GLU A 146 -10.27 -26.08 11.37
CA GLU A 146 -10.48 -26.76 12.66
C GLU A 146 -11.94 -26.99 13.01
N ASN A 147 -12.86 -26.44 12.20
CA ASN A 147 -14.29 -26.44 12.45
C ASN A 147 -14.65 -25.91 13.86
N LYS A 148 -13.99 -24.82 14.26
CA LYS A 148 -14.17 -24.15 15.54
C LYS A 148 -14.84 -22.78 15.37
N PRO A 149 -15.66 -22.34 16.35
CA PRO A 149 -16.18 -20.99 16.37
C PRO A 149 -15.02 -19.98 16.52
N ILE A 150 -15.24 -18.77 16.01
CA ILE A 150 -14.28 -17.69 16.13
C ILE A 150 -14.37 -17.08 17.54
N ASP A 151 -13.28 -17.15 18.28
CA ASP A 151 -13.12 -16.61 19.63
C ASP A 151 -11.68 -16.03 19.82
N ILE A 152 -11.42 -15.43 20.97
CA ILE A 152 -10.10 -14.86 21.30
C ILE A 152 -8.98 -15.91 21.29
N PRO A 153 -9.13 -17.10 21.88
CA PRO A 153 -8.12 -18.16 21.79
C PRO A 153 -7.75 -18.54 20.37
N LEU A 154 -8.74 -18.74 19.50
CA LEU A 154 -8.51 -19.03 18.08
C LEU A 154 -7.83 -17.87 17.36
N ALA A 155 -8.22 -16.63 17.65
CA ALA A 155 -7.60 -15.44 17.10
C ALA A 155 -6.13 -15.30 17.53
N ALA A 156 -5.83 -15.54 18.79
CA ALA A 156 -4.46 -15.53 19.31
C ALA A 156 -3.57 -16.58 18.63
N GLU A 157 -4.09 -17.79 18.41
CA GLU A 157 -3.40 -18.85 17.69
C GLU A 157 -3.18 -18.49 16.23
N ALA A 158 -4.26 -18.09 15.53
CA ALA A 158 -4.21 -17.73 14.11
C ALA A 158 -3.21 -16.60 13.82
N LEU A 159 -3.12 -15.62 14.71
CA LEU A 159 -2.38 -14.37 14.48
C LEU A 159 -1.02 -14.31 15.17
N LYS A 160 -0.59 -15.39 15.81
CA LYS A 160 0.65 -15.48 16.58
C LYS A 160 1.87 -14.94 15.81
N ASP A 161 1.99 -15.27 14.53
CA ASP A 161 3.12 -14.84 13.69
C ASP A 161 3.00 -13.41 13.16
N MET A 162 1.80 -12.81 13.25
CA MET A 162 1.52 -11.44 12.79
C MET A 162 1.64 -10.43 13.93
N ILE A 163 1.48 -10.89 15.16
CA ILE A 163 1.64 -10.09 16.36
C ILE A 163 3.14 -10.04 16.66
N SER A 164 3.77 -8.89 16.41
CA SER A 164 5.18 -8.71 16.71
C SER A 164 5.42 -8.77 18.21
N PRO A 165 6.37 -9.58 18.70
CA PRO A 165 6.75 -9.59 20.13
C PRO A 165 7.32 -8.24 20.61
N ASP A 166 7.75 -7.38 19.69
CA ASP A 166 8.56 -6.19 20.00
C ASP A 166 7.75 -4.90 20.26
N ASP A 167 6.47 -4.81 19.87
CA ASP A 167 5.72 -3.55 20.03
C ASP A 167 5.23 -3.30 21.48
N ASN A 168 5.33 -4.29 22.39
CA ASN A 168 4.92 -4.15 23.80
C ASN A 168 6.11 -4.16 24.79
N ARG A 169 7.36 -4.19 24.33
CA ARG A 169 8.49 -3.94 25.22
C ARG A 169 8.67 -2.44 25.38
N THR A 170 8.07 -1.88 26.41
CA THR A 170 8.53 -0.60 26.94
C THR A 170 10.03 -0.74 27.20
N VAL A 171 10.84 0.00 26.45
CA VAL A 171 12.28 0.06 26.65
C VAL A 171 12.50 0.66 28.04
N THR A 172 12.74 -0.20 29.03
CA THR A 172 13.10 0.25 30.39
C THR A 172 14.62 0.34 30.50
N PRO A 173 15.15 1.20 31.38
CA PRO A 173 16.59 1.27 31.64
C PRO A 173 17.20 -0.08 32.00
N GLU A 174 16.46 -0.94 32.71
CA GLU A 174 16.86 -2.29 33.10
C GLU A 174 17.05 -3.20 31.88
N LEU A 175 16.12 -3.14 30.90
CA LEU A 175 16.23 -3.93 29.67
C LEU A 175 17.45 -3.51 28.82
N ILE A 176 17.77 -2.21 28.81
CA ILE A 176 18.97 -1.70 28.11
C ILE A 176 20.24 -2.25 28.80
N LEU A 177 20.26 -2.24 30.13
CA LEU A 177 21.41 -2.74 30.90
C LEU A 177 21.63 -4.25 30.70
N ASP A 178 20.58 -5.05 30.63
CA ASP A 178 20.68 -6.49 30.38
C ASP A 178 21.24 -6.79 28.97
N ILE A 179 20.79 -6.10 27.96
CA ILE A 179 21.24 -6.31 26.55
C ILE A 179 22.69 -5.85 26.34
N VAL A 180 23.15 -4.83 27.08
CA VAL A 180 24.53 -4.30 26.94
C VAL A 180 25.52 -5.06 27.83
N SER A 181 25.05 -5.85 28.80
CA SER A 181 25.91 -6.64 29.73
C SER A 181 26.18 -8.07 29.24
N GLU A 182 25.57 -8.53 28.15
CA GLU A 182 25.94 -9.75 27.42
C GLU A 182 26.98 -9.47 26.32
#